data_d963fd324247eb808878d10620bacbfe
#
_entry.id   d963fd324247eb808878d10620bacbfe
#
_cell.length_a   1.000
_cell.length_b   1.000
_cell.length_c   1.000
_cell.angle_alpha   90.00
_cell.angle_beta   90.00
_cell.angle_gamma   90.00
#
_symmetry.space_group_name_H-M   'P 1'
#
loop_
_entity.id
_entity.type
_entity.pdbx_description
1 polymer ?
#
loop_
_entity_poly.entity_id
_entity_poly.type
_entity_poly.pdbx_seq_one_letter_code
_entity_poly.pdbx_strand_id
1 'polypeptide(L)'
;IVTQSVKKLGQEIKDIVFNDSNYRLLSNDDAITLKEMRTFDKKDANNLSLYNDFAYKVIPANTAMDTGLYEEKVYKNGRTKKVKAKGTLHQYIIVTFSRKMMEYQRTIRERQLERAKKLLRLKDPEKIKKGPNDIRRFLKNTSSDTANYVLDMDKIHEEEKYDGFYAVATNLDDSAKDILAVAQNRYKIEDCFRIMKTNFDARPVFL
;
A
#
# COMPACT_ATOMS: atom_id res chain seq x y z
N ILE A 1 8.75 -1.07 -12.95
CA ILE A 1 7.45 -0.87 -12.28
C ILE A 1 7.43 -1.67 -10.98
N VAL A 2 7.25 -1.02 -9.84
CA VAL A 2 7.25 -1.65 -8.51
C VAL A 2 6.02 -1.22 -7.74
N THR A 3 5.30 -2.19 -7.16
CA THR A 3 4.18 -1.89 -6.26
C THR A 3 4.69 -1.29 -4.95
N GLN A 4 4.05 -0.24 -4.50
CA GLN A 4 4.40 0.47 -3.27
C GLN A 4 3.22 0.47 -2.30
N SER A 5 3.51 0.31 -1.02
CA SER A 5 2.50 0.52 0.00
C SER A 5 2.43 2.00 0.36
N VAL A 6 1.27 2.63 0.20
CA VAL A 6 1.05 4.04 0.57
C VAL A 6 1.42 4.29 2.05
N LYS A 7 1.20 3.32 2.93
CA LYS A 7 1.59 3.40 4.36
C LYS A 7 3.10 3.60 4.56
N LYS A 8 3.93 3.12 3.63
CA LYS A 8 5.41 3.17 3.71
C LYS A 8 6.02 4.37 3.00
N LEU A 9 5.24 5.18 2.28
CA LEU A 9 5.71 6.40 1.62
C LEU A 9 6.11 7.46 2.65
N GLY A 10 7.00 8.36 2.26
CA GLY A 10 7.38 9.52 3.06
C GLY A 10 6.18 10.43 3.36
N GLN A 11 6.25 11.20 4.44
CA GLN A 11 5.13 12.04 4.87
C GLN A 11 4.73 13.06 3.82
N GLU A 12 5.70 13.72 3.16
CA GLU A 12 5.46 14.68 2.08
C GLU A 12 4.60 14.08 0.95
N ILE A 13 4.92 12.85 0.55
CA ILE A 13 4.15 12.16 -0.50
C ILE A 13 2.77 11.78 0.02
N LYS A 14 2.64 11.34 1.28
CA LYS A 14 1.33 11.05 1.88
C LYS A 14 0.43 12.28 1.93
N ASP A 15 0.98 13.45 2.24
CA ASP A 15 0.23 14.70 2.27
C ASP A 15 -0.32 15.04 0.88
N ILE A 16 0.46 14.80 -0.19
CA ILE A 16 0.00 14.94 -1.57
C ILE A 16 -1.06 13.88 -1.91
N VAL A 17 -0.89 12.64 -1.46
CA VAL A 17 -1.85 11.54 -1.68
C VAL A 17 -3.19 11.85 -1.03
N PHE A 18 -3.19 12.33 0.20
CA PHE A 18 -4.43 12.61 0.93
C PHE A 18 -5.07 13.96 0.59
N ASN A 19 -4.36 14.81 -0.15
CA ASN A 19 -4.96 16.02 -0.71
C ASN A 19 -6.02 15.64 -1.73
N ASP A 20 -7.25 16.11 -1.49
CA ASP A 20 -8.47 15.76 -2.24
C ASP A 20 -8.43 16.17 -3.72
N SER A 21 -7.66 17.21 -4.06
CA SER A 21 -7.56 17.78 -5.41
C SER A 21 -6.56 17.07 -6.31
N ASN A 22 -6.65 17.38 -7.61
CA ASN A 22 -5.72 16.93 -8.65
C ASN A 22 -5.71 15.41 -8.91
N TYR A 23 -6.82 14.74 -8.62
CA TYR A 23 -7.08 13.39 -9.10
C TYR A 23 -7.78 13.44 -10.47
N ARG A 24 -7.56 12.41 -11.28
CA ARG A 24 -8.21 12.22 -12.57
C ARG A 24 -8.77 10.81 -12.66
N LEU A 25 -9.87 10.63 -13.37
CA LEU A 25 -10.42 9.32 -13.67
C LEU A 25 -9.53 8.58 -14.67
N LEU A 26 -9.30 7.30 -14.42
CA LEU A 26 -8.43 6.49 -15.29
C LEU A 26 -9.09 6.20 -16.65
N SER A 27 -10.41 6.18 -16.72
CA SER A 27 -11.17 5.88 -17.95
C SER A 27 -11.07 6.98 -18.99
N ASN A 28 -11.23 8.26 -18.60
CA ASN A 28 -11.41 9.40 -19.49
C ASN A 28 -10.54 10.61 -19.17
N ASP A 29 -9.72 10.53 -18.12
CA ASP A 29 -8.82 11.59 -17.65
C ASP A 29 -9.52 12.85 -17.11
N ASP A 30 -10.82 12.77 -16.84
CA ASP A 30 -11.58 13.88 -16.24
C ASP A 30 -11.11 14.16 -14.80
N ALA A 31 -11.10 15.44 -14.43
CA ALA A 31 -10.78 15.84 -13.07
C ALA A 31 -11.85 15.35 -12.09
N ILE A 32 -11.43 14.82 -10.96
CA ILE A 32 -12.30 14.34 -9.90
C ILE A 32 -11.66 14.56 -8.53
N THR A 33 -12.48 14.66 -7.48
CA THR A 33 -12.00 14.71 -6.11
C THR A 33 -12.18 13.37 -5.40
N LEU A 34 -11.31 13.09 -4.41
CA LEU A 34 -11.47 11.88 -3.58
C LEU A 34 -12.80 11.89 -2.81
N LYS A 35 -13.27 13.10 -2.44
CA LYS A 35 -14.56 13.26 -1.78
C LYS A 35 -15.70 12.77 -2.67
N GLU A 36 -15.72 13.17 -3.92
CA GLU A 36 -16.71 12.70 -4.92
C GLU A 36 -16.60 11.20 -5.12
N MET A 37 -15.38 10.67 -5.34
CA MET A 37 -15.15 9.22 -5.49
C MET A 37 -15.73 8.40 -4.32
N ARG A 38 -15.68 8.95 -3.09
CA ARG A 38 -16.22 8.27 -1.91
C ARG A 38 -17.75 8.27 -1.82
N THR A 39 -18.43 9.10 -2.59
CA THR A 39 -19.92 9.17 -2.59
C THR A 39 -20.56 8.15 -3.52
N PHE A 40 -19.83 7.62 -4.50
CA PHE A 40 -20.41 6.68 -5.47
C PHE A 40 -20.87 5.39 -4.81
N ASP A 41 -22.05 4.92 -5.22
CA ASP A 41 -22.68 3.70 -4.70
C ASP A 41 -22.89 2.70 -5.84
N LYS A 42 -22.56 1.44 -5.58
CA LYS A 42 -22.80 0.31 -6.49
C LYS A 42 -24.28 0.06 -6.83
N LYS A 43 -25.18 0.59 -6.00
CA LYS A 43 -26.64 0.45 -6.22
C LYS A 43 -27.20 1.52 -7.13
N ASP A 44 -26.47 2.60 -7.36
CA ASP A 44 -26.88 3.66 -8.27
C ASP A 44 -26.42 3.35 -9.68
N ALA A 45 -27.37 3.00 -10.56
CA ALA A 45 -27.09 2.65 -11.95
C ALA A 45 -26.41 3.80 -12.72
N ASN A 46 -26.68 5.07 -12.37
CA ASN A 46 -26.09 6.24 -13.03
C ASN A 46 -24.60 6.39 -12.69
N ASN A 47 -24.21 5.97 -11.51
CA ASN A 47 -22.83 6.13 -10.99
C ASN A 47 -22.06 4.82 -10.96
N LEU A 48 -22.60 3.71 -11.45
CA LEU A 48 -21.98 2.40 -11.41
C LEU A 48 -20.64 2.34 -12.17
N SER A 49 -20.53 3.06 -13.28
CA SER A 49 -19.27 3.17 -14.04
C SER A 49 -18.19 3.86 -13.20
N LEU A 50 -18.52 4.96 -12.56
CA LEU A 50 -17.64 5.73 -11.69
C LEU A 50 -17.27 4.96 -10.39
N TYR A 51 -18.22 4.20 -9.83
CA TYR A 51 -17.95 3.32 -8.70
C TYR A 51 -16.89 2.24 -9.03
N ASN A 52 -16.88 1.75 -10.27
CA ASN A 52 -15.91 0.74 -10.71
C ASN A 52 -14.61 1.34 -11.27
N ASP A 53 -14.55 2.64 -11.48
CA ASP A 53 -13.38 3.33 -12.00
C ASP A 53 -12.34 3.58 -10.91
N PHE A 54 -11.17 4.06 -11.34
CA PHE A 54 -10.06 4.47 -10.49
C PHE A 54 -9.82 5.96 -10.67
N ALA A 55 -9.68 6.67 -9.56
CA ALA A 55 -9.05 7.97 -9.58
C ALA A 55 -7.53 7.79 -9.46
N TYR A 56 -6.74 8.53 -10.23
CA TYR A 56 -5.28 8.45 -10.16
C TYR A 56 -4.63 9.82 -10.04
N LYS A 57 -3.41 9.82 -9.49
CA LYS A 57 -2.54 11.00 -9.38
C LYS A 57 -1.10 10.55 -9.60
N VAL A 58 -0.35 11.33 -10.40
CA VAL A 58 1.09 11.11 -10.63
C VAL A 58 1.88 12.09 -9.78
N ILE A 59 2.80 11.58 -8.99
CA ILE A 59 3.61 12.34 -8.05
C ILE A 59 5.08 12.13 -8.40
N PRO A 60 5.82 13.18 -8.84
CA PRO A 60 7.27 13.09 -8.99
C PRO A 60 7.93 12.78 -7.64
N ALA A 61 8.87 11.83 -7.63
CA ALA A 61 9.57 11.44 -6.42
C ALA A 61 11.04 11.14 -6.72
N ASN A 62 11.90 11.56 -5.81
CA ASN A 62 13.32 11.25 -5.88
C ASN A 62 13.67 10.31 -4.74
N THR A 63 14.32 9.21 -5.07
CA THR A 63 14.73 8.22 -4.07
C THR A 63 16.25 8.07 -4.08
N ALA A 64 16.87 8.16 -2.92
CA ALA A 64 18.28 7.85 -2.79
C ALA A 64 18.52 6.36 -3.06
N MET A 65 19.46 6.07 -3.93
CA MET A 65 19.84 4.70 -4.28
C MET A 65 21.33 4.45 -4.03
N ASP A 66 21.66 3.21 -3.73
CA ASP A 66 23.05 2.75 -3.71
C ASP A 66 23.54 2.56 -5.14
N THR A 67 24.56 3.29 -5.54
CA THR A 67 25.11 3.19 -6.92
C THR A 67 25.98 1.94 -7.13
N GLY A 68 26.28 1.20 -6.07
CA GLY A 68 27.27 0.11 -6.11
C GLY A 68 28.73 0.59 -6.14
N LEU A 69 28.96 1.89 -6.27
CA LEU A 69 30.29 2.48 -6.27
C LEU A 69 30.70 2.90 -4.85
N TYR A 70 31.98 3.08 -4.63
CA TYR A 70 32.53 3.58 -3.38
C TYR A 70 33.25 4.90 -3.63
N GLU A 71 33.02 5.86 -2.72
CA GLU A 71 33.71 7.15 -2.65
C GLU A 71 34.54 7.24 -1.36
N GLU A 72 35.65 7.96 -1.41
CA GLU A 72 36.46 8.20 -0.23
C GLU A 72 35.97 9.45 0.49
N LYS A 73 35.52 9.28 1.74
CA LYS A 73 35.08 10.36 2.59
C LYS A 73 36.13 10.65 3.67
N VAL A 74 36.64 11.89 3.63
CA VAL A 74 37.56 12.38 4.66
C VAL A 74 36.76 12.98 5.82
N TYR A 75 36.99 12.50 7.01
CA TYR A 75 36.36 12.99 8.24
C TYR A 75 37.17 14.13 8.89
N LYS A 76 36.53 14.91 9.75
CA LYS A 76 37.14 16.05 10.45
C LYS A 76 38.41 15.71 11.23
N ASN A 77 38.59 14.44 11.59
CA ASN A 77 39.77 13.92 12.27
C ASN A 77 40.89 13.47 11.30
N GLY A 78 40.81 13.80 10.03
CA GLY A 78 41.76 13.44 8.98
C GLY A 78 41.73 11.99 8.52
N ARG A 79 40.85 11.15 9.07
CA ARG A 79 40.71 9.74 8.63
C ARG A 79 39.89 9.67 7.37
N THR A 80 40.35 8.85 6.42
CA THR A 80 39.64 8.52 5.20
C THR A 80 38.92 7.17 5.35
N LYS A 81 37.68 7.11 4.95
CA LYS A 81 36.88 5.86 4.91
C LYS A 81 36.18 5.73 3.58
N LYS A 82 36.21 4.54 2.99
CA LYS A 82 35.41 4.21 1.81
C LYS A 82 33.94 4.07 2.25
N VAL A 83 33.07 4.87 1.67
CA VAL A 83 31.63 4.83 1.88
C VAL A 83 30.96 4.55 0.54
N LYS A 84 29.80 3.91 0.59
CA LYS A 84 29.03 3.68 -0.63
C LYS A 84 28.52 5.01 -1.17
N ALA A 85 28.79 5.26 -2.45
CA ALA A 85 28.29 6.43 -3.14
C ALA A 85 26.77 6.32 -3.30
N LYS A 86 26.07 7.41 -3.01
CA LYS A 86 24.62 7.51 -3.17
C LYS A 86 24.30 8.29 -4.42
N GLY A 87 23.42 7.75 -5.26
CA GLY A 87 22.83 8.44 -6.38
C GLY A 87 21.38 8.81 -6.10
N THR A 88 20.78 9.57 -7.00
CA THR A 88 19.36 9.90 -6.97
C THR A 88 18.66 9.21 -8.13
N LEU A 89 17.65 8.40 -7.82
CA LEU A 89 16.76 7.82 -8.82
C LEU A 89 15.56 8.75 -8.98
N HIS A 90 15.42 9.32 -10.18
CA HIS A 90 14.20 10.05 -10.56
C HIS A 90 13.12 9.03 -10.90
N GLN A 91 11.98 9.14 -10.26
CA GLN A 91 10.86 8.24 -10.45
C GLN A 91 9.53 8.97 -10.24
N TYR A 92 8.47 8.33 -10.70
CA TYR A 92 7.10 8.78 -10.45
C TYR A 92 6.41 7.75 -9.54
N ILE A 93 5.60 8.25 -8.62
CA ILE A 93 4.67 7.43 -7.85
C ILE A 93 3.28 7.70 -8.40
N ILE A 94 2.69 6.67 -9.02
CA ILE A 94 1.31 6.70 -9.50
C ILE A 94 0.46 6.12 -8.39
N VAL A 95 -0.36 6.98 -7.78
CA VAL A 95 -1.30 6.57 -6.74
C VAL A 95 -2.68 6.45 -7.36
N THR A 96 -3.35 5.35 -7.06
CA THR A 96 -4.75 5.16 -7.44
C THR A 96 -5.64 5.06 -6.21
N PHE A 97 -6.88 5.50 -6.35
CA PHE A 97 -7.95 5.31 -5.39
C PHE A 97 -9.14 4.63 -6.08
N SER A 98 -9.73 3.63 -5.42
CA SER A 98 -10.93 2.94 -5.90
C SER A 98 -11.95 2.84 -4.78
N ARG A 99 -13.18 3.29 -5.06
CA ARG A 99 -14.31 3.18 -4.14
C ARG A 99 -14.65 1.73 -3.82
N LYS A 100 -14.64 0.87 -4.85
CA LYS A 100 -14.87 -0.56 -4.72
C LYS A 100 -13.84 -1.23 -3.82
N MET A 101 -12.55 -0.90 -4.00
CA MET A 101 -11.48 -1.45 -3.18
C MET A 101 -11.57 -0.95 -1.72
N MET A 102 -11.95 0.31 -1.52
CA MET A 102 -12.17 0.87 -0.19
C MET A 102 -13.25 0.08 0.57
N GLU A 103 -14.38 -0.21 -0.04
CA GLU A 103 -15.44 -1.01 0.59
C GLU A 103 -14.99 -2.44 0.90
N TYR A 104 -14.27 -3.06 -0.03
CA TYR A 104 -13.72 -4.39 0.17
C TYR A 104 -12.77 -4.45 1.37
N GLN A 105 -11.85 -3.49 1.48
CA GLN A 105 -10.90 -3.43 2.59
C GLN A 105 -11.61 -3.17 3.93
N ARG A 106 -12.65 -2.31 3.95
CA ARG A 106 -13.49 -2.08 5.13
C ARG A 106 -14.20 -3.35 5.58
N THR A 107 -14.79 -4.09 4.66
CA THR A 107 -15.45 -5.37 4.98
C THR A 107 -14.47 -6.39 5.56
N ILE A 108 -13.24 -6.47 5.02
CA ILE A 108 -12.20 -7.33 5.60
C ILE A 108 -11.85 -6.87 7.02
N ARG A 109 -11.65 -5.57 7.22
CA ARG A 109 -11.32 -5.02 8.55
C ARG A 109 -12.45 -5.26 9.55
N GLU A 110 -13.70 -5.07 9.19
CA GLU A 110 -14.84 -5.38 10.05
C GLU A 110 -14.81 -6.82 10.55
N ARG A 111 -14.57 -7.79 9.65
CA ARG A 111 -14.40 -9.20 10.03
C ARG A 111 -13.21 -9.43 10.97
N GLN A 112 -12.11 -8.70 10.77
CA GLN A 112 -10.95 -8.75 11.66
C GLN A 112 -11.26 -8.16 13.04
N LEU A 113 -12.00 -7.05 13.08
CA LEU A 113 -12.43 -6.41 14.32
C LEU A 113 -13.41 -7.29 15.12
N GLU A 114 -14.33 -7.98 14.46
CA GLU A 114 -15.20 -8.96 15.11
C GLU A 114 -14.39 -10.10 15.75
N ARG A 115 -13.36 -10.60 15.07
CA ARG A 115 -12.44 -11.59 15.62
C ARG A 115 -11.65 -11.01 16.81
N ALA A 116 -11.17 -9.76 16.70
CA ALA A 116 -10.48 -9.08 17.80
C ALA A 116 -11.39 -8.92 19.02
N LYS A 117 -12.67 -8.54 18.82
CA LYS A 117 -13.67 -8.48 19.90
C LYS A 117 -13.90 -9.83 20.57
N LYS A 118 -13.87 -10.93 19.81
CA LYS A 118 -13.95 -12.29 20.41
C LYS A 118 -12.75 -12.60 21.28
N LEU A 119 -11.54 -12.13 20.89
CA LEU A 119 -10.34 -12.31 21.70
C LEU A 119 -10.40 -11.57 23.04
N LEU A 120 -11.03 -10.39 23.09
CA LEU A 120 -11.23 -9.63 24.34
C LEU A 120 -12.04 -10.39 25.39
N ARG A 121 -12.82 -11.41 24.98
CA ARG A 121 -13.60 -12.25 25.89
C ARG A 121 -12.79 -13.43 26.46
N LEU A 122 -11.59 -13.68 25.94
CA LEU A 122 -10.70 -14.72 26.43
C LEU A 122 -9.88 -14.20 27.62
N LYS A 123 -9.62 -15.06 28.60
CA LYS A 123 -8.85 -14.70 29.81
C LYS A 123 -7.38 -14.36 29.52
N ASP A 124 -6.86 -14.79 28.35
CA ASP A 124 -5.44 -14.62 28.03
C ASP A 124 -5.25 -14.47 26.51
N PRO A 125 -5.44 -13.23 25.96
CA PRO A 125 -5.31 -12.98 24.54
C PRO A 125 -3.87 -13.08 24.02
N GLU A 126 -2.84 -13.12 24.89
CA GLU A 126 -1.43 -13.17 24.50
C GLU A 126 -0.99 -14.55 23.97
N LYS A 127 -1.71 -15.60 24.30
CA LYS A 127 -1.38 -16.97 23.87
C LYS A 127 -1.58 -17.26 22.39
N ILE A 128 -2.22 -16.34 21.66
CA ILE A 128 -2.49 -16.53 20.23
C ILE A 128 -1.24 -16.18 19.43
N LYS A 129 -0.76 -17.12 18.60
CA LYS A 129 0.42 -16.89 17.73
C LYS A 129 0.27 -15.67 16.86
N LYS A 130 1.29 -14.81 16.82
CA LYS A 130 1.38 -13.65 15.93
C LYS A 130 1.57 -14.14 14.50
N GLY A 131 0.65 -13.73 13.60
CA GLY A 131 0.74 -13.93 12.17
C GLY A 131 0.88 -12.59 11.43
N PRO A 132 1.21 -12.60 10.12
CA PRO A 132 1.38 -11.37 9.35
C PRO A 132 0.11 -10.50 9.28
N ASN A 133 -1.07 -11.10 9.44
CA ASN A 133 -2.36 -10.41 9.53
C ASN A 133 -2.96 -10.49 10.95
N ASP A 134 -2.12 -10.34 11.95
CA ASP A 134 -2.52 -10.48 13.34
C ASP A 134 -3.57 -9.44 13.74
N ILE A 135 -4.74 -9.94 14.11
CA ILE A 135 -5.88 -9.13 14.56
C ILE A 135 -5.60 -8.41 15.88
N ARG A 136 -4.61 -8.86 16.66
CA ARG A 136 -4.20 -8.23 17.93
C ARG A 136 -3.62 -6.84 17.75
N ARG A 137 -3.21 -6.44 16.53
CA ARG A 137 -2.79 -5.07 16.23
C ARG A 137 -3.87 -4.04 16.52
N PHE A 138 -5.14 -4.48 16.60
CA PHE A 138 -6.28 -3.65 16.97
C PHE A 138 -6.60 -3.65 18.46
N LEU A 139 -5.77 -4.31 19.28
CA LEU A 139 -5.92 -4.38 20.72
C LEU A 139 -4.85 -3.54 21.41
N LYS A 140 -5.26 -2.70 22.35
CA LYS A 140 -4.38 -1.87 23.17
C LYS A 140 -4.55 -2.29 24.63
N ASN A 141 -3.44 -2.51 25.33
CA ASN A 141 -3.47 -2.72 26.77
C ASN A 141 -3.61 -1.37 27.48
N THR A 142 -4.58 -1.26 28.37
CA THR A 142 -4.88 -0.03 29.13
C THR A 142 -4.25 -0.01 30.53
N SER A 143 -3.71 -1.16 31.00
CA SER A 143 -3.11 -1.30 32.32
C SER A 143 -1.72 -1.90 32.22
N SER A 144 -0.77 -1.40 33.01
CA SER A 144 0.58 -1.96 33.11
C SER A 144 0.61 -3.24 33.95
N ASP A 145 -0.28 -3.40 34.91
CA ASP A 145 -0.21 -4.45 35.93
C ASP A 145 -1.16 -5.62 35.69
N THR A 146 -2.19 -5.41 34.88
CA THR A 146 -3.16 -6.46 34.50
C THR A 146 -3.46 -6.41 33.01
N ALA A 147 -3.60 -7.59 32.38
CA ALA A 147 -3.91 -7.70 30.95
C ALA A 147 -5.34 -7.21 30.68
N ASN A 148 -5.55 -5.89 30.65
CA ASN A 148 -6.82 -5.27 30.32
C ASN A 148 -6.75 -4.69 28.89
N TYR A 149 -7.24 -5.44 27.92
CA TYR A 149 -7.23 -5.06 26.52
C TYR A 149 -8.54 -4.43 26.08
N VAL A 150 -8.42 -3.35 25.27
CA VAL A 150 -9.55 -2.70 24.59
C VAL A 150 -9.23 -2.57 23.09
N LEU A 151 -10.25 -2.24 22.27
CA LEU A 151 -10.02 -1.90 20.88
C LEU A 151 -9.26 -0.58 20.78
N ASP A 152 -8.18 -0.58 20.00
CA ASP A 152 -7.41 0.60 19.65
C ASP A 152 -8.10 1.36 18.51
N MET A 153 -8.97 2.30 18.86
CA MET A 153 -9.72 3.10 17.89
C MET A 153 -8.80 3.99 17.06
N ASP A 154 -7.71 4.50 17.66
CA ASP A 154 -6.75 5.35 16.96
C ASP A 154 -6.07 4.56 15.83
N LYS A 155 -5.68 3.33 16.13
CA LYS A 155 -5.08 2.42 15.13
C LYS A 155 -6.05 2.03 14.03
N ILE A 156 -7.32 1.83 14.36
CA ILE A 156 -8.37 1.53 13.40
C ILE A 156 -8.56 2.72 12.46
N HIS A 157 -8.72 3.93 12.99
CA HIS A 157 -8.88 5.15 12.19
C HIS A 157 -7.64 5.47 11.34
N GLU A 158 -6.44 5.19 11.89
CA GLU A 158 -5.21 5.32 11.12
C GLU A 158 -5.20 4.40 9.89
N GLU A 159 -5.60 3.12 10.05
CA GLU A 159 -5.66 2.19 8.93
C GLU A 159 -6.74 2.53 7.91
N GLU A 160 -7.87 3.10 8.34
CA GLU A 160 -8.98 3.53 7.48
C GLU A 160 -8.59 4.60 6.46
N LYS A 161 -7.65 5.47 6.81
CA LYS A 161 -7.16 6.53 5.92
C LYS A 161 -6.58 5.98 4.60
N TYR A 162 -6.05 4.76 4.65
CA TYR A 162 -5.37 4.13 3.50
C TYR A 162 -6.29 3.25 2.65
N ASP A 163 -7.56 3.10 3.05
CA ASP A 163 -8.49 2.25 2.31
C ASP A 163 -8.75 2.78 0.91
N GLY A 164 -8.76 1.87 -0.06
CA GLY A 164 -8.97 2.18 -1.46
C GLY A 164 -7.72 2.64 -2.20
N PHE A 165 -6.64 2.96 -1.49
CA PHE A 165 -5.40 3.43 -2.11
C PHE A 165 -4.48 2.29 -2.50
N TYR A 166 -3.86 2.46 -3.67
CA TYR A 166 -2.80 1.62 -4.20
C TYR A 166 -1.76 2.51 -4.86
N ALA A 167 -0.50 2.13 -4.82
CA ALA A 167 0.56 2.90 -5.43
C ALA A 167 1.54 2.04 -6.23
N VAL A 168 2.05 2.61 -7.30
CA VAL A 168 3.08 2.03 -8.16
C VAL A 168 4.19 3.05 -8.33
N ALA A 169 5.43 2.65 -8.15
CA ALA A 169 6.60 3.45 -8.48
C ALA A 169 7.17 3.01 -9.83
N THR A 170 7.54 3.97 -10.65
CA THR A 170 8.14 3.74 -11.97
C THR A 170 9.10 4.86 -12.33
N ASN A 171 10.10 4.52 -13.14
CA ASN A 171 11.00 5.48 -13.79
C ASN A 171 10.76 5.55 -15.31
N LEU A 172 9.68 4.95 -15.80
CA LEU A 172 9.27 4.99 -17.20
C LEU A 172 8.47 6.25 -17.47
N ASP A 173 8.61 6.82 -18.66
CA ASP A 173 7.91 8.02 -19.12
C ASP A 173 6.60 7.69 -19.86
N ASP A 174 6.12 6.45 -19.73
CA ASP A 174 4.85 6.00 -20.31
C ASP A 174 3.64 6.63 -19.59
N SER A 175 2.47 6.57 -20.23
CA SER A 175 1.25 7.08 -19.63
C SER A 175 0.92 6.34 -18.33
N ALA A 176 0.29 7.02 -17.37
CA ALA A 176 -0.16 6.40 -16.12
C ALA A 176 -1.08 5.20 -16.39
N LYS A 177 -1.90 5.28 -17.43
CA LYS A 177 -2.82 4.21 -17.84
C LYS A 177 -2.07 2.95 -18.29
N ASP A 178 -1.04 3.10 -19.11
CA ASP A 178 -0.23 1.97 -19.59
C ASP A 178 0.57 1.34 -18.47
N ILE A 179 1.19 2.15 -17.61
CA ILE A 179 1.92 1.67 -16.44
C ILE A 179 1.00 0.88 -15.50
N LEU A 180 -0.19 1.40 -15.22
CA LEU A 180 -1.16 0.72 -14.37
C LEU A 180 -1.70 -0.56 -15.01
N ALA A 181 -1.92 -0.57 -16.33
CA ALA A 181 -2.33 -1.78 -17.07
C ALA A 181 -1.27 -2.89 -16.96
N VAL A 182 0.02 -2.54 -17.09
CA VAL A 182 1.12 -3.49 -16.90
C VAL A 182 1.16 -3.98 -15.45
N ALA A 183 1.03 -3.08 -14.48
CA ALA A 183 1.04 -3.45 -13.07
C ALA A 183 -0.13 -4.38 -12.70
N GLN A 184 -1.31 -4.14 -13.25
CA GLN A 184 -2.50 -4.98 -13.06
C GLN A 184 -2.36 -6.36 -13.72
N ASN A 185 -1.64 -6.47 -14.81
CA ASN A 185 -1.42 -7.74 -15.51
C ASN A 185 -0.40 -8.67 -14.85
N ARG A 186 0.26 -8.22 -13.77
CA ARG A 186 1.24 -9.02 -13.04
C ARG A 186 0.68 -10.36 -12.55
N TYR A 187 -0.59 -10.41 -12.17
CA TYR A 187 -1.23 -11.66 -11.74
C TYR A 187 -1.20 -12.74 -12.83
N LYS A 188 -1.21 -12.37 -14.11
CA LYS A 188 -1.12 -13.33 -15.23
C LYS A 188 0.21 -14.08 -15.21
N ILE A 189 1.30 -13.38 -14.87
CA ILE A 189 2.63 -13.99 -14.72
C ILE A 189 2.64 -14.93 -13.52
N GLU A 190 2.05 -14.51 -12.40
CA GLU A 190 1.93 -15.34 -11.20
C GLU A 190 1.08 -16.58 -11.45
N ASP A 191 0.00 -16.47 -12.21
CA ASP A 191 -0.84 -17.60 -12.64
C ASP A 191 -0.07 -18.56 -13.56
N CYS A 192 0.70 -18.06 -14.52
CA CYS A 192 1.57 -18.90 -15.35
C CYS A 192 2.57 -19.70 -14.50
N PHE A 193 3.24 -19.06 -13.54
CA PHE A 193 4.12 -19.76 -12.63
C PHE A 193 3.40 -20.80 -11.76
N ARG A 194 2.19 -20.51 -11.32
CA ARG A 194 1.36 -21.44 -10.55
C ARG A 194 1.01 -22.66 -11.40
N ILE A 195 0.56 -22.46 -12.64
CA ILE A 195 0.25 -23.53 -13.59
C ILE A 195 1.49 -24.39 -13.87
N MET A 196 2.63 -23.76 -14.10
CA MET A 196 3.90 -24.49 -14.32
C MET A 196 4.24 -25.38 -13.12
N LYS A 197 4.09 -24.87 -11.90
CA LYS A 197 4.38 -25.63 -10.68
C LYS A 197 3.40 -26.77 -10.40
N THR A 198 2.10 -26.55 -10.69
CA THR A 198 1.04 -27.48 -10.30
C THR A 198 0.67 -28.45 -11.41
N ASN A 199 0.60 -28.00 -12.65
CA ASN A 199 0.15 -28.83 -13.78
C ASN A 199 1.31 -29.47 -14.56
N PHE A 200 2.47 -28.82 -14.58
CA PHE A 200 3.65 -29.34 -15.30
C PHE A 200 4.75 -29.85 -14.36
N ASP A 201 4.54 -29.84 -13.04
CA ASP A 201 5.53 -30.22 -12.01
C ASP A 201 6.92 -29.58 -12.22
N ALA A 202 6.96 -28.44 -12.90
CA ALA A 202 8.20 -27.72 -13.14
C ALA A 202 8.72 -27.15 -11.82
N ARG A 203 9.75 -27.78 -11.25
CA ARG A 203 10.43 -27.26 -10.06
C ARG A 203 11.56 -26.32 -10.49
N PRO A 204 11.72 -25.17 -9.82
CA PRO A 204 12.88 -24.33 -10.07
C PRO A 204 14.15 -25.13 -9.70
N VAL A 205 15.05 -25.28 -10.66
CA VAL A 205 16.40 -25.82 -10.41
C VAL A 205 17.22 -24.65 -9.88
N PHE A 206 17.62 -24.72 -8.63
CA PHE A 206 18.60 -23.79 -8.06
C PHE A 206 19.99 -24.35 -8.44
N LEU A 207 20.71 -23.64 -9.29
CA LEU A 207 22.12 -23.88 -9.61
C LEU A 207 23.00 -23.20 -8.56
#